data_452fddc24f30b35b461fa8db420fafcb
#
_entry.id   452fddc24f30b35b461fa8db420fafcb
#
_cell.length_a   1.000
_cell.length_b   1.000
_cell.length_c   1.000
_cell.angle_alpha   90.00
_cell.angle_beta   90.00
_cell.angle_gamma   90.00
#
_symmetry.space_group_name_H-M   'P 1'
#
loop_
_entity.id
_entity.type
_entity.pdbx_description
1 polymer ?
#
loop_
_entity_poly.entity_id
_entity_poly.type
_entity_poly.pdbx_seq_one_letter_code
_entity_poly.pdbx_strand_id
1 'polypeptide(L)'
;MPHSTSQFVTEAMLRDLVAAGVVETITATGKAGGFEVVVKFGNVERTLGNARGAGKVFASLDTIAVQLLRLDIKEVRVKAAG
;
A
#
# COMPACT_ATOMS: atom_id res chain seq x y z
N MET A 1 22.20 -4.42 -9.98
CA MET A 1 21.55 -4.21 -9.94
C MET A 1 20.54 -4.11 -10.06
N PRO A 2 19.97 -4.17 -9.90
CA PRO A 2 18.95 -4.10 -10.07
C PRO A 2 18.13 -3.35 -10.18
N HIS A 3 17.70 -3.36 -10.29
CA HIS A 3 16.97 -2.88 -10.38
C HIS A 3 16.06 -2.61 -10.51
N SER A 4 16.11 -2.27 -10.69
CA SER A 4 15.21 -2.02 -10.74
C SER A 4 13.94 -2.30 -10.72
N THR A 5 13.50 -2.97 -10.29
CA THR A 5 12.16 -3.37 -10.09
C THR A 5 11.36 -2.29 -9.46
N SER A 6 10.15 -2.10 -9.87
CA SER A 6 9.27 -1.14 -9.25
C SER A 6 9.10 -1.47 -7.78
N GLN A 7 9.31 -0.49 -6.91
CA GLN A 7 9.06 -0.62 -5.49
C GLN A 7 7.60 -0.35 -5.16
N PHE A 8 6.77 -0.16 -6.16
CA PHE A 8 5.40 0.28 -5.97
C PHE A 8 4.44 -0.71 -6.61
N VAL A 9 3.25 -0.81 -6.02
CA VAL A 9 2.12 -1.50 -6.63
C VAL A 9 1.05 -0.47 -6.89
N THR A 10 0.34 -0.63 -8.00
CA THR A 10 -0.80 0.23 -8.31
C THR A 10 -2.04 -0.32 -7.61
N GLU A 11 -3.08 0.49 -7.57
CA GLU A 11 -4.35 0.04 -7.02
C GLU A 11 -4.87 -1.19 -7.75
N ALA A 12 -4.74 -1.23 -9.07
CA ALA A 12 -5.19 -2.36 -9.86
C ALA A 12 -4.42 -3.63 -9.49
N MET A 13 -3.10 -3.51 -9.32
CA MET A 13 -2.28 -4.64 -8.91
C MET A 13 -2.65 -5.10 -7.50
N LEU A 14 -2.89 -4.17 -6.59
CA LEU A 14 -3.29 -4.51 -5.25
C LEU A 14 -4.63 -5.26 -5.25
N ARG A 15 -5.55 -4.82 -6.08
CA ARG A 15 -6.85 -5.50 -6.20
C ARG A 15 -6.65 -6.96 -6.62
N ASP A 16 -5.78 -7.19 -7.59
CA ASP A 16 -5.49 -8.53 -8.06
C ASP A 16 -4.84 -9.38 -6.97
N LEU A 17 -3.92 -8.79 -6.21
CA LEU A 17 -3.25 -9.50 -5.12
C LEU A 17 -4.22 -9.88 -4.02
N VAL A 18 -5.14 -8.98 -3.69
CA VAL A 18 -6.17 -9.27 -2.68
C VAL A 18 -7.08 -10.39 -3.18
N ALA A 19 -7.50 -10.32 -4.43
CA ALA A 19 -8.36 -11.34 -5.00
C ALA A 19 -7.67 -12.71 -5.02
N ALA A 20 -6.37 -12.73 -5.21
CA ALA A 20 -5.60 -13.96 -5.20
C ALA A 20 -5.35 -14.49 -3.78
N GLY A 21 -5.64 -13.71 -2.75
CA GLY A 21 -5.47 -14.15 -1.37
C GLY A 21 -4.02 -14.19 -0.91
N VAL A 22 -3.13 -13.45 -1.57
CA VAL A 22 -1.70 -13.50 -1.26
C VAL A 22 -1.22 -12.35 -0.40
N VAL A 23 -2.07 -11.37 -0.12
CA VAL A 23 -1.69 -10.22 0.72
C VAL A 23 -1.66 -10.65 2.18
N GLU A 24 -0.52 -10.44 2.84
CA GLU A 24 -0.34 -10.81 4.24
C GLU A 24 -0.72 -9.67 5.17
N THR A 25 -0.17 -8.50 4.94
CA THR A 25 -0.47 -7.33 5.77
C THR A 25 -0.50 -6.08 4.92
N ILE A 26 -1.26 -5.10 5.41
CA ILE A 26 -1.28 -3.76 4.84
C ILE A 26 -1.05 -2.80 5.99
N THR A 27 -0.09 -1.91 5.82
CA THR A 27 0.31 -0.97 6.87
C THR A 27 0.25 0.45 6.34
N ALA A 28 -0.42 1.32 7.10
CA ALA A 28 -0.38 2.75 6.84
C ALA A 28 0.77 3.32 7.65
N THR A 29 1.79 3.82 6.97
CA THR A 29 2.98 4.34 7.61
C THR A 29 2.98 5.86 7.55
N GLY A 30 3.08 6.49 8.72
CA GLY A 30 3.12 7.95 8.79
C GLY A 30 4.39 8.50 8.19
N LYS A 31 4.27 9.63 7.53
CA LYS A 31 5.43 10.33 6.97
C LYS A 31 5.07 11.81 6.84
N ALA A 32 6.04 12.61 6.46
CA ALA A 32 5.78 14.02 6.24
C ALA A 32 4.70 14.19 5.18
N GLY A 33 3.66 14.91 5.51
CA GLY A 33 2.57 15.18 4.60
C GLY A 33 1.43 14.18 4.66
N GLY A 34 1.54 13.11 5.45
CA GLY A 34 0.44 12.15 5.56
C GLY A 34 0.90 10.72 5.80
N PHE A 35 0.38 9.79 5.01
CA PHE A 35 0.64 8.36 5.19
C PHE A 35 0.90 7.71 3.85
N GLU A 36 1.77 6.72 3.85
CA GLU A 36 1.92 5.79 2.73
C GLU A 36 1.32 4.45 3.12
N VAL A 37 0.89 3.70 2.12
CA VAL A 37 0.36 2.35 2.34
C VAL A 37 1.38 1.35 1.85
N VAL A 38 1.82 0.46 2.75
CA VAL A 38 2.79 -0.58 2.42
C VAL A 38 2.06 -1.92 2.42
N VAL A 39 2.22 -2.66 1.35
CA VAL A 39 1.57 -3.95 1.15
C VAL A 39 2.62 -5.03 1.23
N LYS A 40 2.40 -6.01 2.09
CA LYS A 40 3.30 -7.17 2.20
C LYS A 40 2.62 -8.40 1.61
N PHE A 41 3.30 -9.05 0.70
CA PHE A 41 2.84 -10.30 0.10
C PHE A 41 4.04 -11.17 -0.22
N GLY A 42 3.96 -12.45 0.18
CA GLY A 42 5.12 -13.33 0.12
C GLY A 42 6.21 -12.78 1.01
N ASN A 43 7.41 -12.67 0.51
CA ASN A 43 8.52 -12.05 1.24
C ASN A 43 8.83 -10.67 0.70
N VAL A 44 7.85 -10.01 0.12
CA VAL A 44 8.04 -8.77 -0.61
C VAL A 44 7.17 -7.70 0.03
N GLU A 45 7.73 -6.50 0.18
CA GLU A 45 6.97 -5.32 0.59
C GLU A 45 7.00 -4.31 -0.54
N ARG A 46 5.85 -3.75 -0.86
CA ARG A 46 5.74 -2.71 -1.88
C ARG A 46 4.85 -1.60 -1.39
N THR A 47 5.18 -0.38 -1.76
CA THR A 47 4.37 0.79 -1.40
C THR A 47 3.31 1.01 -2.48
N LEU A 48 2.10 1.33 -2.05
CA LEU A 48 1.04 1.69 -2.99
C LEU A 48 1.42 2.99 -3.69
N GLY A 49 1.38 2.97 -5.00
CA GLY A 49 1.78 4.12 -5.79
C GLY A 49 0.99 4.21 -7.07
N ASN A 50 1.36 5.18 -7.90
CA ASN A 50 0.71 5.34 -9.19
C ASN A 50 1.52 4.62 -10.28
N ALA A 51 0.97 4.60 -11.48
CA ALA A 51 1.58 3.89 -12.59
C ALA A 51 2.91 4.49 -13.02
N ARG A 52 3.23 5.70 -12.55
CA ARG A 52 4.49 6.35 -12.87
C ARG A 52 5.60 5.98 -11.91
N GLY A 53 5.32 5.14 -10.93
CA GLY A 53 6.32 4.71 -9.97
C GLY A 53 6.54 5.67 -8.82
N ALA A 54 5.59 6.54 -8.56
CA ALA A 54 5.65 7.45 -7.42
C ALA A 54 4.73 6.95 -6.32
N GLY A 55 5.19 7.02 -5.08
CA GLY A 55 4.38 6.63 -3.94
C GLY A 55 3.18 7.54 -3.77
N LYS A 56 2.07 6.96 -3.38
CA LYS A 56 0.85 7.70 -3.13
C LYS A 56 0.79 8.09 -1.66
N VAL A 57 0.63 9.37 -1.38
CA VAL A 57 0.54 9.88 -0.03
C VAL A 57 -0.92 10.21 0.26
N PHE A 58 -1.43 9.66 1.35
CA PHE A 58 -2.82 9.90 1.77
C PHE A 58 -2.80 10.92 2.90
N ALA A 59 -3.73 11.86 2.85
CA ALA A 59 -3.76 12.93 3.83
C ALA A 59 -4.18 12.45 5.21
N SER A 60 -4.97 11.37 5.29
CA SER A 60 -5.48 10.90 6.56
C SER A 60 -5.74 9.40 6.52
N LEU A 61 -5.87 8.81 7.72
CA LEU A 61 -6.24 7.41 7.83
C LEU A 61 -7.65 7.14 7.33
N ASP A 62 -8.54 8.11 7.47
CA ASP A 62 -9.90 7.96 6.96
C ASP A 62 -9.91 7.75 5.45
N THR A 63 -9.11 8.52 4.74
CA THR A 63 -8.99 8.39 3.30
C THR A 63 -8.48 7.00 2.92
N ILE A 64 -7.48 6.51 3.67
CA ILE A 64 -6.95 5.17 3.46
C ILE A 64 -8.03 4.12 3.69
N ALA A 65 -8.78 4.26 4.78
CA ALA A 65 -9.81 3.29 5.12
C ALA A 65 -10.86 3.19 4.01
N VAL A 66 -11.30 4.32 3.49
CA VAL A 66 -12.28 4.35 2.41
C VAL A 66 -11.72 3.66 1.17
N GLN A 67 -10.49 3.96 0.82
CA GLN A 67 -9.85 3.39 -0.36
C GLN A 67 -9.71 1.88 -0.22
N LEU A 68 -9.29 1.41 0.94
CA LEU A 68 -9.05 -0.02 1.14
C LEU A 68 -10.37 -0.79 1.22
N LEU A 69 -11.42 -0.20 1.75
CA LEU A 69 -12.71 -0.86 1.77
C LEU A 69 -13.23 -1.13 0.37
N ARG A 70 -12.92 -0.27 -0.59
CA ARG A 70 -13.28 -0.50 -1.98
C ARG A 70 -12.60 -1.73 -2.57
N LEU A 71 -11.50 -2.14 -1.96
CA LEU A 71 -10.74 -3.32 -2.36
C LEU A 71 -11.06 -4.52 -1.48
N ASP A 72 -12.08 -4.40 -0.63
CA ASP A 72 -12.49 -5.44 0.29
C ASP A 72 -11.42 -5.74 1.35
N ILE A 73 -10.64 -4.74 1.68
CA ILE A 73 -9.61 -4.84 2.72
C ILE A 73 -10.19 -4.21 3.98
N LYS A 74 -10.32 -5.01 5.03
CA LYS A 74 -10.98 -4.60 6.26
C LYS A 74 -10.04 -4.30 7.40
N GLU A 75 -8.77 -4.64 7.25
CA GLU A 75 -7.79 -4.43 8.30
C GLU A 75 -6.58 -3.72 7.74
N VAL A 76 -6.10 -2.74 8.47
CA VAL A 76 -4.87 -2.05 8.14
C VAL A 76 -4.14 -1.77 9.44
N ARG A 77 -2.84 -1.99 9.44
CA ARG A 77 -2.01 -1.65 10.58
C ARG A 77 -1.55 -0.21 10.42
N VAL A 78 -1.35 0.46 11.53
CA VAL A 78 -0.90 1.86 11.52
C VAL A 78 0.46 1.91 12.18
N LYS A 79 1.41 2.53 11.48
CA LYS A 79 2.75 2.70 12.00
C LYS A 79 3.09 4.17 11.98
N ALA A 80 3.45 4.71 13.15
CA ALA A 80 3.81 6.11 13.25
C ALA A 80 5.13 6.37 12.54
N ALA A 81 5.28 7.60 12.03
CA ALA A 81 6.55 8.04 11.49
C ALA A 81 7.55 8.09 12.64
N GLY A 82 8.70 7.49 12.41
CA GLY A 82 9.56 7.43 13.46
C GLY A 82 10.86 7.56 13.51
#